data_461545ba375a41703ff4ecbeca9331f8
#
_entry.id   461545ba375a41703ff4ecbeca9331f8
#
_cell.length_a   1.000
_cell.length_b   1.000
_cell.length_c   1.000
_cell.angle_alpha   90.00
_cell.angle_beta   90.00
_cell.angle_gamma   90.00
#
_symmetry.space_group_name_H-M   'P 1'
#
loop_
_entity.id
_entity.type
_entity.pdbx_description
1 polymer ?
#
loop_
_entity_poly.entity_id
_entity_poly.type
_entity_poly.pdbx_seq_one_letter_code
_entity_poly.pdbx_strand_id
1 'polypeptide(L)'
;TKSLRYRDLIFGGLILGLMFLQRSAAIYYVFIILIFLYFSLNNQKLKKISFFLLSYLIVLLFVGIHNLKRAGIFYIAPTDQKLAIKIYMMPSVMSLKENISTSVAEEKINKEIESLTYEKKFKLENEGELLEYYKMIQNYSYKYIFQNPIETTKFIFKKSLHTAVLDPFHVTYFHKFNYKGKNRYLNSPEHQFWIPIRIVYSLIIYFIVLIGFIALFKKDKKIFLLTSISVFYFFFILSWLGNPRYFTPCLIYLSLFFGFGLDKLIEIFKAKKV
;
A
#
# COMPACT_ATOMS: atom_id res chain seq x y z
N THR A 1 13.55 -15.97 23.75
CA THR A 1 12.38 -15.21 23.24
C THR A 1 11.25 -15.32 24.23
N LYS A 2 10.88 -14.18 24.89
CA LYS A 2 9.72 -14.14 25.79
C LYS A 2 8.49 -14.57 24.99
N SER A 3 7.72 -15.52 25.52
CA SER A 3 6.48 -15.95 24.88
C SER A 3 5.50 -14.78 24.81
N LEU A 4 4.95 -14.48 23.62
CA LEU A 4 3.90 -13.48 23.45
C LEU A 4 2.73 -13.81 24.41
N ARG A 5 2.34 -12.83 25.23
CA ARG A 5 1.24 -12.94 26.15
C ARG A 5 -0.08 -12.71 25.41
N TYR A 6 -1.18 -13.27 25.93
CA TYR A 6 -2.52 -13.02 25.34
C TYR A 6 -2.86 -11.54 25.22
N ARG A 7 -2.49 -10.75 26.23
CA ARG A 7 -2.68 -9.31 26.23
C ARG A 7 -2.03 -8.64 25.02
N ASP A 8 -0.79 -9.00 24.69
CA ASP A 8 -0.03 -8.40 23.61
C ASP A 8 -0.67 -8.73 22.23
N LEU A 9 -1.25 -9.94 22.11
CA LEU A 9 -1.97 -10.37 20.92
C LEU A 9 -3.31 -9.66 20.77
N ILE A 10 -4.06 -9.47 21.85
CA ILE A 10 -5.31 -8.70 21.84
C ILE A 10 -5.04 -7.25 21.41
N PHE A 11 -4.07 -6.59 22.03
CA PHE A 11 -3.68 -5.23 21.65
C PHE A 11 -3.20 -5.15 20.19
N GLY A 12 -2.38 -6.12 19.75
CA GLY A 12 -1.94 -6.21 18.36
C GLY A 12 -3.10 -6.31 17.37
N GLY A 13 -4.10 -7.13 17.68
CA GLY A 13 -5.31 -7.25 16.85
C GLY A 13 -6.15 -5.97 16.83
N LEU A 14 -6.36 -5.32 17.97
CA LEU A 14 -7.07 -4.04 18.06
C LEU A 14 -6.34 -2.95 17.26
N ILE A 15 -5.03 -2.82 17.43
CA ILE A 15 -4.21 -1.84 16.69
C ILE A 15 -4.31 -2.10 15.18
N LEU A 16 -4.19 -3.36 14.75
CA LEU A 16 -4.31 -3.69 13.32
C LEU A 16 -5.70 -3.35 12.78
N GLY A 17 -6.76 -3.58 13.55
CA GLY A 17 -8.12 -3.18 13.20
C GLY A 17 -8.24 -1.66 13.03
N LEU A 18 -7.68 -0.88 13.95
CA LEU A 18 -7.65 0.58 13.86
C LEU A 18 -6.81 1.09 12.68
N MET A 19 -5.67 0.44 12.40
CA MET A 19 -4.86 0.74 11.20
C MET A 19 -5.66 0.51 9.92
N PHE A 20 -6.46 -0.55 9.86
CA PHE A 20 -7.35 -0.79 8.73
C PHE A 20 -8.37 0.33 8.54
N LEU A 21 -8.93 0.90 9.60
CA LEU A 21 -9.87 2.02 9.49
C LEU A 21 -9.22 3.27 8.89
N GLN A 22 -7.94 3.48 9.17
CA GLN A 22 -7.21 4.59 8.55
C GLN A 22 -6.78 4.28 7.10
N ARG A 23 -6.44 3.03 6.83
CA ARG A 23 -5.90 2.58 5.54
C ARG A 23 -6.43 1.18 5.24
N SER A 24 -7.45 1.09 4.44
CA SER A 24 -8.08 -0.19 4.07
C SER A 24 -7.13 -1.15 3.34
N ALA A 25 -6.04 -0.68 2.77
CA ALA A 25 -4.98 -1.56 2.29
C ALA A 25 -4.39 -2.46 3.39
N ALA A 26 -4.52 -2.09 4.66
CA ALA A 26 -4.14 -2.96 5.78
C ALA A 26 -5.05 -4.19 5.97
N ILE A 27 -6.19 -4.28 5.27
CA ILE A 27 -7.11 -5.43 5.41
C ILE A 27 -6.45 -6.77 5.11
N TYR A 28 -5.63 -6.82 4.06
CA TYR A 28 -4.94 -8.06 3.69
C TYR A 28 -3.68 -8.30 4.50
N TYR A 29 -3.18 -7.29 5.20
CA TYR A 29 -1.98 -7.41 6.03
C TYR A 29 -2.21 -8.32 7.24
N VAL A 30 -3.45 -8.48 7.69
CA VAL A 30 -3.82 -9.45 8.73
C VAL A 30 -3.37 -10.86 8.38
N PHE A 31 -3.46 -11.30 7.13
CA PHE A 31 -3.03 -12.64 6.71
C PHE A 31 -1.52 -12.83 6.88
N ILE A 32 -0.73 -11.81 6.58
CA ILE A 32 0.72 -11.84 6.78
C ILE A 32 1.05 -12.01 8.28
N ILE A 33 0.38 -11.24 9.14
CA ILE A 33 0.56 -11.35 10.58
C ILE A 33 0.11 -12.72 11.10
N LEU A 34 -1.01 -13.26 10.62
CA LEU A 34 -1.48 -14.59 11.01
C LEU A 34 -0.48 -15.69 10.65
N ILE A 35 0.07 -15.66 9.43
CA ILE A 35 1.11 -16.58 8.98
C ILE A 35 2.35 -16.44 9.85
N PHE A 36 2.79 -15.22 10.12
CA PHE A 36 3.94 -14.97 10.99
C PHE A 36 3.71 -15.49 12.41
N LEU A 37 2.55 -15.24 13.02
CA LEU A 37 2.20 -15.74 14.34
C LEU A 37 2.19 -17.27 14.38
N TYR A 38 1.64 -17.91 13.35
CA TYR A 38 1.59 -19.37 13.26
C TYR A 38 2.99 -20.01 13.31
N PHE A 39 3.97 -19.43 12.61
CA PHE A 39 5.35 -19.92 12.60
C PHE A 39 6.18 -19.46 13.82
N SER A 40 5.79 -18.35 14.45
CA SER A 40 6.54 -17.76 15.56
C SER A 40 6.13 -18.30 16.92
N LEU A 41 4.88 -18.73 17.07
CA LEU A 41 4.35 -19.26 18.33
C LEU A 41 4.69 -20.74 18.47
N ASN A 42 5.17 -21.14 19.65
CA ASN A 42 5.49 -22.54 19.93
C ASN A 42 4.31 -23.28 20.58
N ASN A 43 3.68 -22.68 21.61
CA ASN A 43 2.62 -23.30 22.38
C ASN A 43 1.28 -22.59 22.18
N GLN A 44 0.18 -23.37 22.19
CA GLN A 44 -1.20 -22.88 22.09
C GLN A 44 -1.41 -21.95 20.89
N LYS A 45 -0.78 -22.26 19.75
CA LYS A 45 -0.77 -21.44 18.54
C LYS A 45 -2.17 -20.99 18.13
N LEU A 46 -3.07 -21.95 17.91
CA LEU A 46 -4.42 -21.67 17.43
C LEU A 46 -5.19 -20.80 18.44
N LYS A 47 -5.11 -21.12 19.74
CA LYS A 47 -5.78 -20.32 20.76
C LYS A 47 -5.26 -18.86 20.78
N LYS A 48 -3.96 -18.66 20.70
CA LYS A 48 -3.33 -17.34 20.66
C LYS A 48 -3.70 -16.55 19.39
N ILE A 49 -3.69 -17.22 18.23
CA ILE A 49 -4.10 -16.63 16.94
C ILE A 49 -5.58 -16.25 16.99
N SER A 50 -6.44 -17.07 17.61
CA SER A 50 -7.86 -16.76 17.74
C SER A 50 -8.09 -15.49 18.58
N PHE A 51 -7.36 -15.26 19.67
CA PHE A 51 -7.46 -14.01 20.44
C PHE A 51 -7.06 -12.77 19.61
N PHE A 52 -5.97 -12.89 18.85
CA PHE A 52 -5.54 -11.83 17.94
C PHE A 52 -6.61 -11.54 16.86
N LEU A 53 -7.09 -12.60 16.19
CA LEU A 53 -8.09 -12.47 15.12
C LEU A 53 -9.43 -11.94 15.65
N LEU A 54 -9.88 -12.44 16.81
CA LEU A 54 -11.14 -12.00 17.41
C LEU A 54 -11.10 -10.50 17.74
N SER A 55 -10.01 -10.03 18.36
CA SER A 55 -9.85 -8.60 18.67
C SER A 55 -9.79 -7.73 17.42
N TYR A 56 -9.14 -8.18 16.34
CA TYR A 56 -9.19 -7.53 15.03
C TYR A 56 -10.62 -7.46 14.47
N LEU A 57 -11.35 -8.59 14.48
CA LEU A 57 -12.71 -8.67 13.97
C LEU A 57 -13.71 -7.83 14.77
N ILE A 58 -13.52 -7.68 16.08
CA ILE A 58 -14.36 -6.82 16.93
C ILE A 58 -14.33 -5.38 16.41
N VAL A 59 -13.17 -4.84 16.05
CA VAL A 59 -13.05 -3.48 15.50
C VAL A 59 -13.80 -3.38 14.17
N LEU A 60 -13.64 -4.36 13.28
CA LEU A 60 -14.33 -4.36 11.99
C LEU A 60 -15.85 -4.46 12.15
N LEU A 61 -16.33 -5.33 13.05
CA LEU A 61 -17.74 -5.49 13.35
C LEU A 61 -18.36 -4.21 13.90
N PHE A 62 -17.66 -3.53 14.82
CA PHE A 62 -18.12 -2.25 15.36
C PHE A 62 -18.38 -1.23 14.26
N VAL A 63 -17.44 -1.10 13.30
CA VAL A 63 -17.60 -0.19 12.15
C VAL A 63 -18.71 -0.66 11.21
N GLY A 64 -18.76 -1.96 10.91
CA GLY A 64 -19.81 -2.52 10.06
C GLY A 64 -21.23 -2.29 10.63
N ILE A 65 -21.39 -2.48 11.94
CA ILE A 65 -22.66 -2.21 12.65
C ILE A 65 -23.00 -0.71 12.65
N HIS A 66 -22.00 0.15 12.89
CA HIS A 66 -22.19 1.60 12.82
C HIS A 66 -22.69 2.02 11.43
N ASN A 67 -22.05 1.54 10.37
CA ASN A 67 -22.43 1.83 8.99
C ASN A 67 -23.81 1.25 8.64
N LEU A 68 -24.13 0.04 9.13
CA LEU A 68 -25.46 -0.55 8.96
C LEU A 68 -26.54 0.34 9.57
N LYS A 69 -26.33 0.88 10.77
CA LYS A 69 -27.27 1.80 11.41
C LYS A 69 -27.41 3.12 10.67
N ARG A 70 -26.32 3.63 10.09
CA ARG A 70 -26.31 4.93 9.40
C ARG A 70 -26.85 4.85 7.98
N ALA A 71 -26.41 3.86 7.21
CA ALA A 71 -26.65 3.75 5.76
C ALA A 71 -27.58 2.57 5.38
N GLY A 72 -28.07 1.81 6.35
CA GLY A 72 -28.88 0.62 6.09
C GLY A 72 -28.11 -0.57 5.49
N ILE A 73 -26.80 -0.45 5.29
CA ILE A 73 -25.96 -1.47 4.64
C ILE A 73 -24.72 -1.74 5.48
N PHE A 74 -24.42 -3.03 5.68
CA PHE A 74 -23.19 -3.45 6.36
C PHE A 74 -21.99 -3.33 5.43
N TYR A 75 -21.05 -2.42 5.75
CA TYR A 75 -19.79 -2.31 5.07
C TYR A 75 -18.68 -1.82 6.04
N ILE A 76 -17.45 -2.25 5.81
CA ILE A 76 -16.28 -1.97 6.66
C ILE A 76 -15.20 -1.15 5.95
N ALA A 77 -15.16 -1.16 4.63
CA ALA A 77 -14.15 -0.42 3.87
C ALA A 77 -14.67 0.94 3.42
N PRO A 78 -13.82 1.99 3.37
CA PRO A 78 -14.17 3.25 2.74
C PRO A 78 -14.63 3.06 1.29
N THR A 79 -15.69 3.77 0.90
CA THR A 79 -16.34 3.62 -0.40
C THR A 79 -15.49 4.09 -1.57
N ASP A 80 -14.68 5.12 -1.36
CA ASP A 80 -13.78 5.72 -2.36
C ASP A 80 -12.70 4.75 -2.88
N GLN A 81 -12.33 3.75 -2.07
CA GLN A 81 -11.36 2.74 -2.48
C GLN A 81 -11.83 1.85 -3.62
N LYS A 82 -13.15 1.66 -3.74
CA LYS A 82 -13.74 0.89 -4.84
C LYS A 82 -13.46 1.54 -6.19
N LEU A 83 -13.21 2.85 -6.18
CA LEU A 83 -12.86 3.63 -7.37
C LEU A 83 -11.34 3.71 -7.64
N ALA A 84 -10.51 3.36 -6.67
CA ALA A 84 -9.06 3.56 -6.79
C ALA A 84 -8.46 2.88 -8.03
N ILE A 85 -8.90 1.65 -8.34
CA ILE A 85 -8.43 0.92 -9.51
C ILE A 85 -8.89 1.60 -10.81
N LYS A 86 -10.17 2.02 -10.87
CA LYS A 86 -10.71 2.77 -12.01
C LYS A 86 -9.92 4.05 -12.26
N ILE A 87 -9.63 4.80 -11.21
CA ILE A 87 -9.02 6.12 -11.33
C ILE A 87 -7.51 6.05 -11.63
N TYR A 88 -6.80 5.15 -10.97
CA TYR A 88 -5.33 5.20 -10.99
C TYR A 88 -4.68 4.10 -11.83
N MET A 89 -5.28 2.93 -11.95
CA MET A 89 -4.66 1.79 -12.63
C MET A 89 -5.23 1.55 -14.03
N MET A 90 -6.52 1.49 -14.15
CA MET A 90 -7.19 1.08 -15.37
C MET A 90 -6.85 1.97 -16.58
N PRO A 91 -6.83 3.33 -16.49
CA PRO A 91 -6.43 4.17 -17.62
C PRO A 91 -4.99 3.93 -18.06
N SER A 92 -4.10 3.69 -17.11
CA SER A 92 -2.69 3.41 -17.42
C SER A 92 -2.48 2.04 -18.05
N VAL A 93 -3.22 1.03 -17.61
CA VAL A 93 -3.19 -0.33 -18.20
C VAL A 93 -3.77 -0.29 -19.61
N MET A 94 -4.88 0.41 -19.83
CA MET A 94 -5.47 0.59 -21.16
C MET A 94 -4.53 1.36 -22.10
N SER A 95 -3.90 2.43 -21.60
CA SER A 95 -2.89 3.19 -22.34
C SER A 95 -1.74 2.32 -22.83
N LEU A 96 -1.23 1.43 -21.96
CA LEU A 96 -0.16 0.49 -22.33
C LEU A 96 -0.61 -0.55 -23.33
N LYS A 97 -1.84 -1.04 -23.23
CA LYS A 97 -2.40 -2.07 -24.12
C LYS A 97 -2.68 -1.53 -25.52
N GLU A 98 -3.32 -0.37 -25.59
CA GLU A 98 -3.81 0.21 -26.85
C GLU A 98 -2.84 1.23 -27.46
N ASN A 99 -1.74 1.51 -26.79
CA ASN A 99 -0.74 2.51 -27.19
C ASN A 99 -1.36 3.90 -27.42
N ILE A 100 -2.25 4.31 -26.51
CA ILE A 100 -2.93 5.60 -26.52
C ILE A 100 -2.52 6.44 -25.30
N SER A 101 -2.83 7.73 -25.29
CA SER A 101 -2.57 8.56 -24.11
C SER A 101 -3.48 8.15 -22.94
N THR A 102 -3.01 8.36 -21.71
CA THR A 102 -3.80 8.04 -20.48
C THR A 102 -5.10 8.84 -20.44
N SER A 103 -5.12 10.08 -20.96
CA SER A 103 -6.33 10.90 -21.03
C SER A 103 -7.39 10.34 -21.99
N VAL A 104 -6.97 9.84 -23.15
CA VAL A 104 -7.87 9.16 -24.11
C VAL A 104 -8.38 7.84 -23.52
N ALA A 105 -7.53 7.10 -22.82
CA ALA A 105 -7.94 5.88 -22.11
C ALA A 105 -8.98 6.17 -21.02
N GLU A 106 -8.79 7.24 -20.25
CA GLU A 106 -9.75 7.67 -19.21
C GLU A 106 -11.11 8.04 -19.81
N GLU A 107 -11.11 8.77 -20.93
CA GLU A 107 -12.36 9.12 -21.64
C GLU A 107 -13.11 7.88 -22.14
N LYS A 108 -12.40 6.91 -22.73
CA LYS A 108 -13.00 5.63 -23.13
C LYS A 108 -13.63 4.88 -21.97
N ILE A 109 -12.88 4.76 -20.86
CA ILE A 109 -13.36 4.09 -19.65
C ILE A 109 -14.62 4.78 -19.10
N ASN A 110 -14.63 6.11 -19.07
CA ASN A 110 -15.79 6.84 -18.58
C ASN A 110 -17.02 6.61 -19.48
N LYS A 111 -16.88 6.62 -20.79
CA LYS A 111 -17.96 6.30 -21.75
C LYS A 111 -18.50 4.87 -21.56
N GLU A 112 -17.61 3.89 -21.35
CA GLU A 112 -18.02 2.51 -21.09
C GLU A 112 -18.77 2.38 -19.76
N ILE A 113 -18.31 3.05 -18.69
CA ILE A 113 -18.99 3.08 -17.40
C ILE A 113 -20.36 3.79 -17.52
N GLU A 114 -20.41 4.90 -18.22
CA GLU A 114 -21.68 5.61 -18.47
C GLU A 114 -22.68 4.72 -19.20
N SER A 115 -22.27 3.97 -20.21
CA SER A 115 -23.16 3.03 -20.90
C SER A 115 -23.69 1.93 -19.96
N LEU A 116 -22.83 1.38 -19.08
CA LEU A 116 -23.21 0.36 -18.11
C LEU A 116 -24.16 0.89 -17.01
N THR A 117 -24.05 2.19 -16.70
CA THR A 117 -24.86 2.84 -15.66
C THR A 117 -26.17 3.41 -16.18
N TYR A 118 -26.24 3.71 -17.47
CA TYR A 118 -27.42 4.31 -18.10
C TYR A 118 -28.70 3.47 -17.92
N GLU A 119 -28.59 2.17 -18.02
CA GLU A 119 -29.71 1.25 -17.85
C GLU A 119 -30.24 1.21 -16.40
N LYS A 120 -29.39 1.45 -15.41
CA LYS A 120 -29.74 1.27 -13.98
C LYS A 120 -30.25 2.52 -13.26
N LYS A 121 -30.12 3.72 -13.83
CA LYS A 121 -30.60 5.02 -13.28
C LYS A 121 -30.35 5.17 -11.77
N PHE A 122 -29.11 5.00 -11.32
CA PHE A 122 -28.75 5.12 -9.90
C PHE A 122 -29.07 6.51 -9.34
N LYS A 123 -29.79 6.57 -8.23
CA LYS A 123 -29.97 7.79 -7.43
C LYS A 123 -28.79 7.95 -6.50
N LEU A 124 -27.77 8.70 -6.93
CA LEU A 124 -26.48 8.82 -6.19
C LEU A 124 -26.61 9.54 -4.85
N GLU A 125 -27.77 10.15 -4.55
CA GLU A 125 -28.10 10.74 -3.25
C GLU A 125 -28.38 9.69 -2.18
N ASN A 126 -28.76 8.47 -2.58
CA ASN A 126 -28.98 7.35 -1.66
C ASN A 126 -27.65 6.60 -1.45
N GLU A 127 -27.15 6.53 -0.20
CA GLU A 127 -25.90 5.83 0.12
C GLU A 127 -25.94 4.36 -0.32
N GLY A 128 -27.07 3.69 -0.30
CA GLY A 128 -27.23 2.30 -0.76
C GLY A 128 -26.97 2.15 -2.26
N GLU A 129 -27.63 2.97 -3.05
CA GLU A 129 -27.46 2.97 -4.52
C GLU A 129 -26.06 3.44 -4.92
N LEU A 130 -25.48 4.39 -4.19
CA LEU A 130 -24.09 4.82 -4.39
C LEU A 130 -23.10 3.68 -4.12
N LEU A 131 -23.33 2.87 -3.10
CA LEU A 131 -22.50 1.69 -2.81
C LEU A 131 -22.62 0.62 -3.90
N GLU A 132 -23.82 0.38 -4.44
CA GLU A 132 -24.02 -0.54 -5.56
C GLU A 132 -23.33 -0.04 -6.83
N TYR A 133 -23.45 1.26 -7.12
CA TYR A 133 -22.74 1.91 -8.21
C TYR A 133 -21.22 1.71 -8.09
N TYR A 134 -20.63 1.98 -6.92
CA TYR A 134 -19.20 1.78 -6.71
C TYR A 134 -18.79 0.30 -6.79
N LYS A 135 -19.63 -0.62 -6.33
CA LYS A 135 -19.38 -2.06 -6.46
C LYS A 135 -19.39 -2.50 -7.92
N MET A 136 -20.30 -1.98 -8.72
CA MET A 136 -20.33 -2.26 -10.16
C MET A 136 -19.07 -1.77 -10.85
N ILE A 137 -18.64 -0.53 -10.59
CA ILE A 137 -17.39 0.03 -11.13
C ILE A 137 -16.18 -0.81 -10.68
N GLN A 138 -16.14 -1.20 -9.42
CA GLN A 138 -15.10 -2.04 -8.87
C GLN A 138 -14.99 -3.38 -9.61
N ASN A 139 -16.13 -4.05 -9.81
CA ASN A 139 -16.18 -5.34 -10.50
C ASN A 139 -15.73 -5.22 -11.96
N TYR A 140 -16.17 -4.17 -12.65
CA TYR A 140 -15.74 -3.85 -14.01
C TYR A 140 -14.23 -3.62 -14.06
N SER A 141 -13.69 -2.82 -13.16
CA SER A 141 -12.26 -2.52 -13.09
C SER A 141 -11.42 -3.75 -12.79
N TYR A 142 -11.85 -4.60 -11.85
CA TYR A 142 -11.16 -5.87 -11.57
C TYR A 142 -11.16 -6.79 -12.78
N LYS A 143 -12.32 -6.96 -13.44
CA LYS A 143 -12.42 -7.78 -14.65
C LYS A 143 -11.42 -7.31 -15.70
N TYR A 144 -11.35 -6.01 -15.96
CA TYR A 144 -10.41 -5.45 -16.93
C TYR A 144 -8.95 -5.73 -16.58
N ILE A 145 -8.56 -5.54 -15.33
CA ILE A 145 -7.18 -5.77 -14.86
C ILE A 145 -6.80 -7.24 -14.94
N PHE A 146 -7.69 -8.16 -14.52
CA PHE A 146 -7.44 -9.59 -14.60
C PHE A 146 -7.39 -10.11 -16.04
N GLN A 147 -8.08 -9.47 -16.97
CA GLN A 147 -7.99 -9.78 -18.40
C GLN A 147 -6.71 -9.27 -19.07
N ASN A 148 -5.98 -8.33 -18.43
CA ASN A 148 -4.75 -7.74 -18.95
C ASN A 148 -3.60 -7.85 -17.94
N PRO A 149 -3.18 -9.09 -17.55
CA PRO A 149 -2.24 -9.32 -16.46
C PRO A 149 -0.83 -8.81 -16.75
N ILE A 150 -0.39 -8.86 -18.02
CA ILE A 150 0.96 -8.44 -18.42
C ILE A 150 1.09 -6.91 -18.28
N GLU A 151 0.16 -6.15 -18.84
CA GLU A 151 0.14 -4.69 -18.79
C GLU A 151 -0.05 -4.20 -17.35
N THR A 152 -0.88 -4.90 -16.58
CA THR A 152 -1.10 -4.63 -15.16
C THR A 152 0.19 -4.82 -14.37
N THR A 153 0.91 -5.91 -14.58
CA THR A 153 2.18 -6.18 -13.91
C THR A 153 3.25 -5.14 -14.29
N LYS A 154 3.37 -4.84 -15.57
CA LYS A 154 4.29 -3.78 -16.07
C LYS A 154 3.98 -2.43 -15.43
N PHE A 155 2.70 -2.06 -15.36
CA PHE A 155 2.28 -0.81 -14.73
C PHE A 155 2.63 -0.78 -13.23
N ILE A 156 2.25 -1.82 -12.46
CA ILE A 156 2.52 -1.92 -11.03
C ILE A 156 4.03 -1.79 -10.78
N PHE A 157 4.84 -2.56 -11.48
CA PHE A 157 6.29 -2.55 -11.30
C PHE A 157 6.89 -1.18 -11.61
N LYS A 158 6.60 -0.61 -12.79
CA LYS A 158 7.09 0.70 -13.20
C LYS A 158 6.69 1.79 -12.21
N LYS A 159 5.43 1.78 -11.77
CA LYS A 159 4.90 2.82 -10.88
C LYS A 159 5.45 2.68 -9.46
N SER A 160 5.57 1.45 -8.97
CA SER A 160 6.16 1.17 -7.65
C SER A 160 7.63 1.58 -7.60
N LEU A 161 8.39 1.24 -8.64
CA LEU A 161 9.80 1.64 -8.75
C LEU A 161 9.95 3.17 -8.80
N HIS A 162 9.13 3.83 -9.60
CA HIS A 162 9.10 5.29 -9.66
C HIS A 162 8.82 5.91 -8.28
N THR A 163 7.82 5.41 -7.58
CA THR A 163 7.45 5.88 -6.23
C THR A 163 8.58 5.66 -5.22
N ALA A 164 9.27 4.51 -5.29
CA ALA A 164 10.35 4.19 -4.38
C ALA A 164 11.61 5.04 -4.60
N VAL A 165 11.94 5.35 -5.85
CA VAL A 165 13.22 6.02 -6.20
C VAL A 165 13.06 7.53 -6.31
N LEU A 166 11.99 8.00 -6.94
CA LEU A 166 11.85 9.43 -7.29
C LEU A 166 10.97 10.21 -6.34
N ASP A 167 10.04 9.55 -5.64
CA ASP A 167 8.96 10.24 -4.96
C ASP A 167 9.04 10.38 -3.42
N PRO A 168 9.98 9.76 -2.66
CA PRO A 168 9.96 9.88 -1.20
C PRO A 168 9.96 11.32 -0.70
N PHE A 169 10.46 12.26 -1.52
CA PHE A 169 10.58 13.70 -1.19
C PHE A 169 9.57 14.59 -1.92
N HIS A 170 8.77 14.03 -2.80
CA HIS A 170 7.86 14.79 -3.66
C HIS A 170 6.72 15.45 -2.86
N VAL A 171 6.27 14.83 -1.76
CA VAL A 171 5.16 15.33 -0.93
C VAL A 171 5.49 16.65 -0.25
N THR A 172 6.73 16.85 0.17
CA THR A 172 7.13 18.05 0.92
C THR A 172 7.23 19.30 0.05
N TYR A 173 7.51 19.14 -1.23
CA TYR A 173 7.68 20.24 -2.16
C TYR A 173 6.39 20.68 -2.88
N PHE A 174 5.50 19.71 -3.19
CA PHE A 174 4.28 20.00 -3.98
C PHE A 174 3.19 20.74 -3.21
N HIS A 175 3.14 20.65 -1.88
CA HIS A 175 2.15 21.41 -1.09
C HIS A 175 2.41 22.91 -1.06
N LYS A 176 3.59 23.39 -1.42
CA LYS A 176 3.92 24.83 -1.47
C LYS A 176 3.59 25.51 -2.79
N PHE A 177 3.36 24.77 -3.87
CA PHE A 177 3.17 25.36 -5.21
C PHE A 177 1.82 24.98 -5.83
N ASN A 178 1.04 26.01 -6.10
CA ASN A 178 -0.31 26.04 -6.63
C ASN A 178 -0.63 24.98 -7.72
N TYR A 179 -1.72 24.30 -7.52
CA TYR A 179 -2.34 23.23 -8.31
C TYR A 179 -2.61 23.54 -9.80
N LYS A 180 -2.44 24.76 -10.24
CA LYS A 180 -2.75 25.21 -11.62
C LYS A 180 -1.65 24.95 -12.67
N GLY A 181 -0.50 24.38 -12.30
CA GLY A 181 0.64 24.23 -13.21
C GLY A 181 1.31 22.85 -13.24
N LYS A 182 0.56 21.75 -13.18
CA LYS A 182 1.10 20.38 -13.15
C LYS A 182 2.24 20.08 -14.14
N ASN A 183 2.18 20.61 -15.36
CA ASN A 183 3.19 20.34 -16.38
C ASN A 183 4.38 21.32 -16.35
N ARG A 184 4.21 22.52 -15.78
CA ARG A 184 5.30 23.51 -15.69
C ARG A 184 6.36 23.13 -14.65
N TYR A 185 5.95 22.44 -13.58
CA TYR A 185 6.86 22.12 -12.48
C TYR A 185 7.79 20.94 -12.79
N LEU A 186 7.27 19.90 -13.45
CA LEU A 186 8.08 18.74 -13.84
C LEU A 186 9.22 19.10 -14.80
N ASN A 187 9.03 20.16 -15.58
CA ASN A 187 10.00 20.66 -16.56
C ASN A 187 10.78 21.89 -16.05
N SER A 188 10.61 22.29 -14.78
CA SER A 188 11.39 23.41 -14.25
C SER A 188 12.87 23.02 -14.09
N PRO A 189 13.81 23.93 -14.40
CA PRO A 189 15.25 23.67 -14.22
C PRO A 189 15.61 23.25 -12.80
N GLU A 190 14.93 23.84 -11.80
CA GLU A 190 15.11 23.52 -10.39
C GLU A 190 14.72 22.05 -10.09
N HIS A 191 13.61 21.58 -10.65
CA HIS A 191 13.19 20.19 -10.47
C HIS A 191 14.17 19.21 -11.11
N GLN A 192 14.65 19.51 -12.32
CA GLN A 192 15.62 18.69 -13.02
C GLN A 192 16.97 18.62 -12.30
N PHE A 193 17.41 19.72 -11.68
CA PHE A 193 18.63 19.76 -10.87
C PHE A 193 18.57 18.82 -9.67
N TRP A 194 17.40 18.70 -9.01
CA TRP A 194 17.25 17.86 -7.82
C TRP A 194 17.07 16.37 -8.11
N ILE A 195 16.70 15.99 -9.34
CA ILE A 195 16.53 14.57 -9.71
C ILE A 195 17.80 13.74 -9.47
N PRO A 196 18.97 14.09 -9.99
CA PRO A 196 20.18 13.29 -9.79
C PRO A 196 20.59 13.21 -8.32
N ILE A 197 20.44 14.29 -7.56
CA ILE A 197 20.74 14.31 -6.13
C ILE A 197 19.84 13.33 -5.38
N ARG A 198 18.55 13.28 -5.70
CA ARG A 198 17.60 12.33 -5.12
C ARG A 198 17.95 10.90 -5.47
N ILE A 199 18.31 10.64 -6.71
CA ILE A 199 18.72 9.29 -7.15
C ILE A 199 19.94 8.84 -6.35
N VAL A 200 20.98 9.65 -6.26
CA VAL A 200 22.19 9.33 -5.48
C VAL A 200 21.88 9.09 -4.02
N TYR A 201 21.08 9.97 -3.41
CA TYR A 201 20.65 9.82 -2.01
C TYR A 201 19.86 8.53 -1.79
N SER A 202 18.92 8.22 -2.66
CA SER A 202 18.13 6.99 -2.60
C SER A 202 19.00 5.74 -2.75
N LEU A 203 19.96 5.77 -3.67
CA LEU A 203 20.92 4.67 -3.87
C LEU A 203 21.76 4.41 -2.62
N ILE A 204 22.24 5.46 -1.96
CA ILE A 204 23.00 5.34 -0.70
C ILE A 204 22.13 4.68 0.38
N ILE A 205 20.91 5.16 0.56
CA ILE A 205 19.98 4.58 1.55
C ILE A 205 19.70 3.11 1.24
N TYR A 206 19.35 2.79 -0.01
CA TYR A 206 19.05 1.41 -0.38
C TYR A 206 20.26 0.49 -0.30
N PHE A 207 21.47 1.02 -0.52
CA PHE A 207 22.70 0.25 -0.29
C PHE A 207 22.86 -0.11 1.20
N ILE A 208 22.62 0.84 2.11
CA ILE A 208 22.66 0.58 3.55
C ILE A 208 21.54 -0.41 3.95
N VAL A 209 20.34 -0.26 3.40
CA VAL A 209 19.22 -1.19 3.59
C VAL A 209 19.59 -2.60 3.13
N LEU A 210 20.29 -2.75 2.00
CA LEU A 210 20.74 -4.05 1.50
C LEU A 210 21.75 -4.72 2.45
N ILE A 211 22.70 -3.95 2.99
CA ILE A 211 23.62 -4.46 4.01
C ILE A 211 22.83 -4.94 5.24
N GLY A 212 21.86 -4.15 5.70
CA GLY A 212 21.01 -4.50 6.84
C GLY A 212 20.10 -5.70 6.60
N PHE A 213 19.61 -5.86 5.38
CA PHE A 213 18.86 -7.03 4.94
C PHE A 213 19.69 -8.31 5.13
N ILE A 214 20.96 -8.31 4.68
CA ILE A 214 21.88 -9.43 4.85
C ILE A 214 22.22 -9.64 6.34
N ALA A 215 22.45 -8.57 7.09
CA ALA A 215 22.80 -8.63 8.50
C ALA A 215 21.64 -9.21 9.33
N LEU A 216 20.40 -8.74 9.12
CA LEU A 216 19.23 -9.23 9.81
C LEU A 216 18.89 -10.68 9.46
N PHE A 217 19.05 -11.09 8.19
CA PHE A 217 18.90 -12.49 7.77
C PHE A 217 19.80 -13.44 8.57
N LYS A 218 21.04 -13.02 8.85
CA LYS A 218 22.00 -13.82 9.65
C LYS A 218 21.66 -13.80 11.14
N LYS A 219 21.10 -12.70 11.66
CA LYS A 219 20.88 -12.47 13.09
C LYS A 219 19.56 -13.06 13.58
N ASP A 220 18.45 -12.80 12.88
CA ASP A 220 17.11 -13.26 13.27
C ASP A 220 16.23 -13.49 12.03
N LYS A 221 16.16 -14.75 11.62
CA LYS A 221 15.38 -15.17 10.44
C LYS A 221 13.88 -14.88 10.57
N LYS A 222 13.31 -14.86 11.79
CA LYS A 222 11.89 -14.61 12.00
C LYS A 222 11.55 -13.15 11.78
N ILE A 223 12.31 -12.25 12.42
CA ILE A 223 12.14 -10.80 12.22
C ILE A 223 12.44 -10.43 10.76
N PHE A 224 13.49 -11.01 10.20
CA PHE A 224 13.83 -10.85 8.78
C PHE A 224 12.65 -11.20 7.87
N LEU A 225 12.03 -12.36 8.06
CA LEU A 225 10.92 -12.82 7.23
C LEU A 225 9.71 -11.87 7.34
N LEU A 226 9.32 -11.51 8.58
CA LEU A 226 8.22 -10.57 8.80
C LEU A 226 8.49 -9.23 8.12
N THR A 227 9.68 -8.66 8.35
CA THR A 227 10.06 -7.35 7.80
C THR A 227 10.08 -7.38 6.28
N SER A 228 10.67 -8.44 5.68
CA SER A 228 10.76 -8.60 4.22
C SER A 228 9.38 -8.73 3.58
N ILE A 229 8.51 -9.58 4.12
CA ILE A 229 7.15 -9.75 3.61
C ILE A 229 6.35 -8.45 3.77
N SER A 230 6.53 -7.73 4.87
CA SER A 230 5.87 -6.44 5.11
C SER A 230 6.32 -5.38 4.10
N VAL A 231 7.64 -5.28 3.84
CA VAL A 231 8.18 -4.39 2.80
C VAL A 231 7.58 -4.74 1.44
N PHE A 232 7.62 -6.02 1.07
CA PHE A 232 7.09 -6.49 -0.19
C PHE A 232 5.59 -6.18 -0.33
N TYR A 233 4.79 -6.46 0.70
CA TYR A 233 3.37 -6.17 0.71
C TYR A 233 3.07 -4.69 0.48
N PHE A 234 3.65 -3.82 1.31
CA PHE A 234 3.38 -2.38 1.19
C PHE A 234 3.98 -1.78 -0.08
N PHE A 235 5.09 -2.31 -0.58
CA PHE A 235 5.67 -1.90 -1.84
C PHE A 235 4.76 -2.20 -3.03
N PHE A 236 4.28 -3.44 -3.15
CA PHE A 236 3.46 -3.84 -4.31
C PHE A 236 1.99 -3.46 -4.19
N ILE A 237 1.43 -3.46 -2.97
CA ILE A 237 -0.01 -3.18 -2.78
C ILE A 237 -0.31 -1.69 -2.77
N LEU A 238 0.62 -0.84 -2.30
CA LEU A 238 0.33 0.58 -2.10
C LEU A 238 1.08 1.52 -3.02
N SER A 239 2.32 1.21 -3.39
CA SER A 239 3.16 2.15 -4.13
C SER A 239 2.70 2.39 -5.59
N TRP A 240 1.94 1.47 -6.18
CA TRP A 240 1.38 1.65 -7.52
C TRP A 240 0.36 2.80 -7.63
N LEU A 241 -0.21 3.24 -6.49
CA LEU A 241 -1.06 4.43 -6.46
C LEU A 241 -0.29 5.71 -6.82
N GLY A 242 1.05 5.65 -6.83
CA GLY A 242 1.92 6.73 -7.31
C GLY A 242 1.94 7.97 -6.44
N ASN A 243 1.53 7.86 -5.18
CA ASN A 243 1.62 8.92 -4.20
C ASN A 243 2.56 8.46 -3.07
N PRO A 244 3.61 9.24 -2.73
CA PRO A 244 4.61 8.87 -1.72
C PRO A 244 4.02 8.53 -0.36
N ARG A 245 2.90 9.14 0.01
CA ARG A 245 2.20 8.82 1.27
C ARG A 245 1.77 7.34 1.37
N TYR A 246 1.60 6.65 0.23
CA TYR A 246 1.29 5.23 0.21
C TYR A 246 2.53 4.35 0.40
N PHE A 247 3.72 4.91 0.19
CA PHE A 247 4.98 4.25 0.46
C PHE A 247 5.41 4.37 1.94
N THR A 248 4.86 5.32 2.70
CA THR A 248 5.20 5.56 4.11
C THR A 248 5.17 4.30 4.99
N PRO A 249 4.18 3.39 4.89
CA PRO A 249 4.19 2.16 5.68
C PRO A 249 5.39 1.25 5.36
N CYS A 250 5.86 1.26 4.12
CA CYS A 250 7.06 0.52 3.71
C CYS A 250 8.32 1.08 4.40
N LEU A 251 8.41 2.40 4.56
CA LEU A 251 9.56 3.07 5.18
C LEU A 251 9.77 2.62 6.63
N ILE A 252 8.70 2.32 7.37
CA ILE A 252 8.80 1.83 8.76
C ILE A 252 9.60 0.53 8.80
N TYR A 253 9.35 -0.38 7.87
CA TYR A 253 10.06 -1.66 7.80
C TYR A 253 11.45 -1.53 7.17
N LEU A 254 11.60 -0.63 6.19
CA LEU A 254 12.91 -0.31 5.61
C LEU A 254 13.85 0.33 6.64
N SER A 255 13.33 1.11 7.60
CA SER A 255 14.13 1.71 8.66
C SER A 255 14.76 0.66 9.59
N LEU A 256 14.13 -0.49 9.79
CA LEU A 256 14.73 -1.61 10.53
C LEU A 256 15.95 -2.16 9.78
N PHE A 257 15.82 -2.42 8.48
CA PHE A 257 16.98 -2.84 7.69
C PHE A 257 18.07 -1.77 7.66
N PHE A 258 17.70 -0.50 7.53
CA PHE A 258 18.64 0.62 7.55
C PHE A 258 19.43 0.67 8.87
N GLY A 259 18.77 0.52 10.01
CA GLY A 259 19.42 0.47 11.32
C GLY A 259 20.43 -0.68 11.44
N PHE A 260 20.03 -1.90 11.06
CA PHE A 260 20.96 -3.04 11.02
C PHE A 260 22.11 -2.85 10.04
N GLY A 261 21.89 -2.14 8.92
CA GLY A 261 22.92 -1.81 7.95
C GLY A 261 23.94 -0.84 8.50
N LEU A 262 23.49 0.21 9.19
CA LEU A 262 24.38 1.17 9.86
C LEU A 262 25.22 0.49 10.96
N ASP A 263 24.60 -0.32 11.81
CA ASP A 263 25.32 -1.07 12.84
C ASP A 263 26.44 -1.91 12.23
N LYS A 264 26.14 -2.61 11.13
CA LYS A 264 27.13 -3.44 10.45
C LYS A 264 28.25 -2.65 9.82
N LEU A 265 27.96 -1.50 9.21
CA LEU A 265 28.99 -0.60 8.69
C LEU A 265 29.91 -0.07 9.79
N ILE A 266 29.32 0.34 10.93
CA ILE A 266 30.10 0.80 12.09
C ILE A 266 31.03 -0.31 12.60
N GLU A 267 30.57 -1.56 12.70
CA GLU A 267 31.41 -2.71 13.08
C GLU A 267 32.61 -2.87 12.11
N ILE A 268 32.36 -2.80 10.80
CA ILE A 268 33.43 -2.95 9.79
C ILE A 268 34.46 -1.83 9.90
N PHE A 269 34.01 -0.58 10.12
CA PHE A 269 34.94 0.55 10.26
C PHE A 269 35.75 0.48 11.56
N LYS A 270 35.17 -0.02 12.67
CA LYS A 270 35.88 -0.22 13.93
C LYS A 270 36.94 -1.32 13.80
N ALA A 271 36.61 -2.44 13.13
CA ALA A 271 37.51 -3.56 12.94
C ALA A 271 38.76 -3.21 12.04
N LYS A 272 38.65 -2.18 11.19
CA LYS A 272 39.77 -1.71 10.35
C LYS A 272 40.71 -0.73 11.06
N LYS A 273 40.34 -0.25 12.25
CA LYS A 273 41.17 0.68 13.04
C LYS A 273 42.08 -0.01 14.07
N VAL A 274 41.96 -1.32 14.22
CA VAL A 274 42.77 -2.20 15.04
C VAL A 274 43.73 -2.97 14.12
#